data_dc5ee050da4cc40ee2460acfe2f656e9
#
_entry.id   dc5ee050da4cc40ee2460acfe2f656e9
#
_cell.length_a   1.000
_cell.length_b   1.000
_cell.length_c   1.000
_cell.angle_alpha   90.00
_cell.angle_beta   90.00
_cell.angle_gamma   90.00
#
_symmetry.space_group_name_H-M   'P 1'
#
loop_
_entity.id
_entity.type
_entity.pdbx_description
1 polymer ?
#
loop_
_entity_poly.entity_id
_entity_poly.type
_entity_poly.pdbx_seq_one_letter_code
_entity_poly.pdbx_strand_id
1 'polypeptide(L)'
;MNEAFFKSAERAMSFGFAVNPLNRLSERREDEAFLRELSGRPDARALVLCRDMPVLKKGPGGLEPLFSLPEVDSVAPPRQIALLGAFPEGAPVYAALLDDSAVELRSDASDGFLDRRVMAVPGRDDLTLVDMRSIALQGLLSAELIGIFGQAKALMHWHARHSHCANCGAITRVAAAGWRRECDVCKAQHFPRTDPVVIMLAVDGDNCLLGRQPRFPKAMYSCLAGFLESGETIEDAVRREIFEEAGVRCGAVAYLASQPWPFPASLMIGCIAQATTRELHVDGVELEDARWFPREEARSMLAARHPGKLLAPHPMAIAHHILRAWVEG
;
A
#
# COMPACT_ATOMS: atom_id res chain seq x y z
N MET A 1 -19.37 18.15 21.18
CA MET A 1 -19.10 16.98 20.31
C MET A 1 -18.77 15.82 21.23
N ASN A 2 -19.42 14.67 21.05
CA ASN A 2 -19.32 13.55 21.99
C ASN A 2 -18.01 12.78 21.73
N GLU A 3 -17.28 12.36 22.78
CA GLU A 3 -16.05 11.54 22.70
C GLU A 3 -16.19 10.29 21.81
N ALA A 4 -17.40 9.73 21.72
CA ALA A 4 -17.72 8.61 20.86
C ALA A 4 -17.49 8.92 19.36
N PHE A 5 -17.60 10.19 18.93
CA PHE A 5 -17.36 10.61 17.56
C PHE A 5 -15.88 10.48 17.17
N PHE A 6 -14.96 10.74 18.10
CA PHE A 6 -13.53 10.66 17.84
C PHE A 6 -12.95 9.25 18.05
N LYS A 7 -13.56 8.40 18.88
CA LYS A 7 -13.10 7.01 19.13
C LYS A 7 -13.21 6.10 17.90
N SER A 8 -14.02 6.46 16.90
CA SER A 8 -14.08 5.70 15.64
C SER A 8 -12.95 6.05 14.66
N ALA A 9 -12.26 7.18 14.87
CA ALA A 9 -11.31 7.75 13.91
C ALA A 9 -9.92 7.08 13.89
N GLU A 10 -9.55 6.30 14.93
CA GLU A 10 -8.19 5.75 15.07
C GLU A 10 -8.05 4.27 14.70
N ARG A 11 -9.07 3.67 14.06
CA ARG A 11 -9.05 2.25 13.67
C ARG A 11 -7.96 1.90 12.65
N ALA A 12 -7.51 2.89 11.88
CA ALA A 12 -6.51 2.69 10.83
C ALA A 12 -5.12 2.32 11.35
N MET A 13 -4.79 2.61 12.61
CA MET A 13 -3.44 2.41 13.16
C MET A 13 -3.04 0.94 13.36
N SER A 14 -3.98 -0.02 13.21
CA SER A 14 -3.71 -1.46 13.29
C SER A 14 -3.53 -2.13 11.93
N PHE A 15 -3.70 -1.39 10.82
CA PHE A 15 -3.65 -1.94 9.47
C PHE A 15 -2.21 -1.99 8.94
N GLY A 16 -1.91 -2.95 8.09
CA GLY A 16 -0.62 -3.00 7.40
C GLY A 16 -0.35 -1.69 6.64
N PHE A 17 0.89 -1.22 6.63
CA PHE A 17 1.34 0.03 5.98
C PHE A 17 0.79 1.34 6.58
N ALA A 18 -0.11 1.32 7.56
CA ALA A 18 -0.72 2.53 8.12
C ALA A 18 0.13 3.19 9.22
N VAL A 19 0.97 2.43 9.91
CA VAL A 19 1.84 2.94 10.97
C VAL A 19 3.10 3.54 10.36
N ASN A 20 3.25 4.86 10.44
CA ASN A 20 4.46 5.55 9.98
C ASN A 20 4.83 6.67 10.96
N PRO A 21 5.85 6.48 11.80
CA PRO A 21 6.21 7.42 12.87
C PRO A 21 7.00 8.64 12.38
N LEU A 22 7.40 8.69 11.09
CA LEU A 22 8.27 9.75 10.60
C LEU A 22 7.60 11.11 10.61
N ASN A 23 8.27 12.11 11.20
CA ASN A 23 8.00 13.50 10.84
C ASN A 23 8.41 13.72 9.37
N ARG A 24 7.45 14.12 8.55
CA ARG A 24 7.62 14.23 7.08
C ARG A 24 8.51 15.37 6.62
N LEU A 25 8.80 16.36 7.48
CA LEU A 25 9.62 17.54 7.20
C LEU A 25 9.22 18.26 5.90
N SER A 26 7.92 18.29 5.60
CA SER A 26 7.42 18.78 4.31
C SER A 26 7.72 20.25 4.07
N GLU A 27 7.75 21.06 5.12
CA GLU A 27 8.05 22.48 5.11
C GLU A 27 9.55 22.81 4.89
N ARG A 28 10.43 21.80 5.06
CA ARG A 28 11.89 21.98 4.96
C ARG A 28 12.48 21.35 3.68
N ARG A 29 11.66 20.80 2.79
CA ARG A 29 12.12 20.04 1.60
C ARG A 29 12.78 20.90 0.52
N GLU A 30 12.68 22.22 0.62
CA GLU A 30 13.34 23.17 -0.29
C GLU A 30 14.54 23.89 0.36
N ASP A 31 14.81 23.65 1.64
CA ASP A 31 15.94 24.23 2.37
C ASP A 31 17.21 23.40 2.11
N GLU A 32 17.96 23.79 1.09
CA GLU A 32 19.17 23.07 0.68
C GLU A 32 20.24 22.98 1.77
N ALA A 33 20.36 24.01 2.64
CA ALA A 33 21.34 23.99 3.73
C ALA A 33 20.95 22.93 4.75
N PHE A 34 19.70 22.89 5.14
CA PHE A 34 19.14 21.87 6.03
C PHE A 34 19.27 20.46 5.44
N LEU A 35 18.97 20.28 4.15
CA LEU A 35 19.06 18.97 3.50
C LEU A 35 20.50 18.45 3.43
N ARG A 36 21.49 19.34 3.22
CA ARG A 36 22.92 18.98 3.28
C ARG A 36 23.35 18.58 4.69
N GLU A 37 22.91 19.32 5.71
CA GLU A 37 23.14 18.96 7.10
C GLU A 37 22.57 17.57 7.43
N LEU A 38 21.30 17.33 7.08
CA LEU A 38 20.64 16.04 7.32
C LEU A 38 21.37 14.87 6.64
N SER A 39 21.75 15.02 5.38
CA SER A 39 22.43 13.95 4.64
C SER A 39 23.84 13.67 5.15
N GLY A 40 24.49 14.65 5.77
CA GLY A 40 25.81 14.50 6.40
C GLY A 40 25.79 13.85 7.79
N ARG A 41 24.63 13.59 8.37
CA ARG A 41 24.52 13.01 9.71
C ARG A 41 24.94 11.55 9.73
N PRO A 42 25.72 11.09 10.72
CA PRO A 42 26.16 9.68 10.83
C PRO A 42 25.02 8.72 11.16
N ASP A 43 23.91 9.21 11.71
CA ASP A 43 22.70 8.46 12.01
C ASP A 43 21.67 8.47 10.85
N ALA A 44 21.99 9.10 9.70
CA ALA A 44 21.16 9.04 8.51
C ALA A 44 21.01 7.57 8.02
N ARG A 45 19.78 7.18 7.72
CA ARG A 45 19.45 5.83 7.25
C ARG A 45 18.70 5.88 5.94
N ALA A 46 18.81 4.81 5.17
CA ALA A 46 18.07 4.63 3.92
C ALA A 46 17.40 3.26 3.85
N LEU A 47 16.21 3.23 3.27
CA LEU A 47 15.56 2.03 2.78
C LEU A 47 15.91 1.88 1.30
N VAL A 48 16.38 0.71 0.91
CA VAL A 48 16.85 0.44 -0.45
C VAL A 48 15.82 -0.39 -1.19
N LEU A 49 15.47 0.03 -2.42
CA LEU A 49 14.55 -0.68 -3.31
C LEU A 49 15.19 -0.91 -4.67
N CYS A 50 14.88 -2.04 -5.28
CA CYS A 50 15.18 -2.36 -6.66
C CYS A 50 14.02 -3.15 -7.26
N ARG A 51 13.58 -2.80 -8.47
CA ARG A 51 12.44 -3.46 -9.17
C ARG A 51 11.21 -3.65 -8.31
N ASP A 52 10.83 -2.62 -7.53
CA ASP A 52 9.72 -2.61 -6.58
C ASP A 52 9.86 -3.51 -5.34
N MET A 53 11.02 -4.13 -5.14
CA MET A 53 11.31 -4.96 -3.97
C MET A 53 12.29 -4.28 -3.01
N PRO A 54 12.04 -4.34 -1.68
CA PRO A 54 13.04 -4.05 -0.66
C PRO A 54 14.31 -4.90 -0.81
N VAL A 55 15.45 -4.24 -0.70
CA VAL A 55 16.74 -4.89 -0.46
C VAL A 55 16.99 -4.89 1.04
N LEU A 56 17.27 -6.05 1.61
CA LEU A 56 17.41 -6.27 3.05
C LEU A 56 18.73 -6.96 3.34
N LYS A 57 19.38 -6.60 4.45
CA LYS A 57 20.57 -7.31 4.96
C LYS A 57 20.14 -8.55 5.75
N LYS A 58 20.87 -9.63 5.62
CA LYS A 58 20.70 -10.84 6.45
C LYS A 58 21.55 -10.69 7.72
N GLY A 59 20.92 -10.46 8.83
CA GLY A 59 21.58 -10.33 10.14
C GLY A 59 21.31 -11.52 11.06
N PRO A 60 22.05 -11.63 12.18
CA PRO A 60 21.86 -12.70 13.16
C PRO A 60 20.47 -12.73 13.79
N GLY A 61 19.80 -11.56 13.86
CA GLY A 61 18.45 -11.39 14.42
C GLY A 61 17.32 -11.44 13.39
N GLY A 62 17.63 -11.69 12.12
CA GLY A 62 16.65 -11.66 11.03
C GLY A 62 17.03 -10.67 9.92
N LEU A 63 16.02 -10.08 9.28
CA LEU A 63 16.23 -9.14 8.18
C LEU A 63 16.37 -7.71 8.69
N GLU A 64 17.43 -7.03 8.28
CA GLU A 64 17.73 -5.64 8.63
C GLU A 64 17.48 -4.72 7.43
N PRO A 65 16.54 -3.76 7.52
CA PRO A 65 16.10 -2.96 6.39
C PRO A 65 16.85 -1.63 6.23
N LEU A 66 17.55 -1.16 7.26
CA LEU A 66 18.14 0.16 7.29
C LEU A 66 19.63 0.12 6.92
N PHE A 67 20.00 0.89 5.90
CA PHE A 67 21.38 1.10 5.47
C PHE A 67 21.84 2.50 5.90
N SER A 68 23.13 2.69 6.20
CA SER A 68 23.71 4.03 6.17
C SER A 68 23.84 4.50 4.72
N LEU A 69 23.95 5.81 4.48
CA LEU A 69 24.10 6.32 3.12
C LEU A 69 25.35 5.77 2.39
N PRO A 70 26.53 5.66 3.04
CA PRO A 70 27.69 4.99 2.42
C PRO A 70 27.48 3.51 2.12
N GLU A 71 26.68 2.77 2.94
CA GLU A 71 26.34 1.38 2.63
C GLU A 71 25.49 1.28 1.36
N VAL A 72 24.58 2.23 1.11
CA VAL A 72 23.81 2.25 -0.14
C VAL A 72 24.73 2.29 -1.35
N ASP A 73 25.68 3.21 -1.36
CA ASP A 73 26.66 3.34 -2.46
C ASP A 73 27.51 2.07 -2.63
N SER A 74 27.77 1.34 -1.54
CA SER A 74 28.49 0.06 -1.58
C SER A 74 27.68 -1.09 -2.19
N VAL A 75 26.34 -1.01 -2.18
CA VAL A 75 25.46 -1.96 -2.89
C VAL A 75 25.48 -1.66 -4.39
N ALA A 76 25.09 -0.45 -4.75
CA ALA A 76 25.19 0.13 -6.09
C ALA A 76 24.88 1.62 -6.01
N PRO A 77 25.41 2.48 -6.89
CA PRO A 77 25.02 3.88 -6.97
C PRO A 77 23.50 4.01 -7.19
N PRO A 78 22.77 4.73 -6.32
CA PRO A 78 21.34 4.83 -6.47
C PRO A 78 20.97 5.73 -7.64
N ARG A 79 20.00 5.29 -8.44
CA ARG A 79 19.39 6.08 -9.52
C ARG A 79 18.62 7.27 -8.98
N GLN A 80 18.05 7.11 -7.77
CA GLN A 80 17.25 8.12 -7.10
C GLN A 80 17.34 8.00 -5.59
N ILE A 81 17.44 9.13 -4.90
CA ILE A 81 17.29 9.23 -3.44
C ILE A 81 16.20 10.28 -3.13
N ALA A 82 15.39 10.01 -2.10
CA ALA A 82 14.42 10.97 -1.58
C ALA A 82 14.39 10.92 -0.05
N LEU A 83 14.22 12.08 0.60
CA LEU A 83 14.00 12.19 2.04
C LEU A 83 12.55 11.75 2.35
N LEU A 84 12.39 10.73 3.18
CA LEU A 84 11.07 10.30 3.66
C LEU A 84 10.61 11.14 4.87
N GLY A 85 11.54 11.51 5.72
CA GLY A 85 11.33 12.24 6.96
C GLY A 85 12.41 11.95 7.98
N ALA A 86 12.11 12.18 9.27
CA ALA A 86 12.98 11.81 10.37
C ALA A 86 12.20 11.05 11.44
N PHE A 87 12.85 10.12 12.12
CA PHE A 87 12.31 9.47 13.32
C PHE A 87 12.04 10.51 14.42
N PRO A 88 11.22 10.21 15.44
CA PRO A 88 10.94 11.14 16.54
C PRO A 88 12.20 11.66 17.25
N GLU A 89 13.25 10.86 17.36
CA GLU A 89 14.56 11.20 17.90
C GLU A 89 15.43 12.05 16.95
N GLY A 90 14.93 12.31 15.74
CA GLY A 90 15.52 13.20 14.75
C GLY A 90 16.41 12.55 13.70
N ALA A 91 16.66 11.23 13.75
CA ALA A 91 17.45 10.53 12.74
C ALA A 91 16.75 10.54 11.36
N PRO A 92 17.38 11.09 10.29
CA PRO A 92 16.75 11.21 9.00
C PRO A 92 16.68 9.85 8.27
N VAL A 93 15.58 9.65 7.55
CA VAL A 93 15.32 8.44 6.77
C VAL A 93 15.09 8.79 5.31
N TYR A 94 15.82 8.12 4.45
CA TYR A 94 15.75 8.24 2.99
C TYR A 94 15.19 6.97 2.36
N ALA A 95 14.68 7.09 1.14
CA ALA A 95 14.49 5.97 0.22
C ALA A 95 15.52 6.08 -0.89
N ALA A 96 16.14 4.97 -1.24
CA ALA A 96 17.08 4.84 -2.34
C ALA A 96 16.56 3.83 -3.36
N LEU A 97 16.47 4.24 -4.62
CA LEU A 97 16.11 3.38 -5.74
C LEU A 97 17.37 3.02 -6.50
N LEU A 98 17.70 1.74 -6.55
CA LEU A 98 18.80 1.25 -7.38
C LEU A 98 18.36 1.13 -8.85
N ASP A 99 19.33 1.13 -9.75
CA ASP A 99 19.10 0.77 -11.14
C ASP A 99 18.74 -0.73 -11.24
N ASP A 100 17.91 -1.09 -12.21
CA ASP A 100 17.48 -2.46 -12.43
C ASP A 100 18.65 -3.42 -12.74
N SER A 101 19.75 -2.90 -13.25
CA SER A 101 20.99 -3.64 -13.51
C SER A 101 21.78 -4.02 -12.24
N ALA A 102 21.46 -3.42 -11.09
CA ALA A 102 22.08 -3.74 -9.80
C ALA A 102 21.70 -5.14 -9.28
N VAL A 103 20.71 -5.79 -9.88
CA VAL A 103 20.22 -7.11 -9.47
C VAL A 103 20.10 -8.06 -10.65
N GLU A 104 20.35 -9.33 -10.40
CA GLU A 104 20.13 -10.42 -11.34
C GLU A 104 18.82 -11.14 -11.02
N LEU A 105 17.98 -11.35 -12.03
CA LEU A 105 16.81 -12.20 -11.94
C LEU A 105 17.22 -13.66 -12.06
N ARG A 106 17.11 -14.44 -10.99
CA ARG A 106 17.45 -15.88 -10.96
C ARG A 106 16.26 -16.78 -11.24
N SER A 107 15.05 -16.34 -10.91
CA SER A 107 13.82 -17.04 -11.20
C SER A 107 12.67 -16.05 -11.33
N ASP A 108 11.86 -16.22 -12.36
CA ASP A 108 10.64 -15.44 -12.61
C ASP A 108 9.41 -16.29 -12.29
N ALA A 109 9.02 -16.29 -11.02
CA ALA A 109 7.81 -16.95 -10.55
C ALA A 109 6.90 -15.91 -9.90
N SER A 110 5.71 -15.71 -10.46
CA SER A 110 4.67 -14.87 -9.89
C SER A 110 3.34 -15.61 -9.98
N ASP A 111 2.57 -15.61 -8.89
CA ASP A 111 1.22 -16.20 -8.88
C ASP A 111 0.11 -15.14 -8.99
N GLY A 112 0.49 -13.91 -9.35
CA GLY A 112 -0.43 -12.78 -9.49
C GLY A 112 -0.80 -12.11 -8.16
N PHE A 113 -0.68 -12.79 -7.03
CA PHE A 113 -0.93 -12.23 -5.69
C PHE A 113 0.37 -11.89 -4.96
N LEU A 114 1.36 -12.77 -4.99
CA LEU A 114 2.69 -12.54 -4.45
C LEU A 114 3.72 -12.47 -5.58
N ASP A 115 4.65 -11.55 -5.47
CA ASP A 115 5.81 -11.49 -6.35
C ASP A 115 6.87 -12.47 -5.81
N ARG A 116 6.98 -13.63 -6.43
CA ARG A 116 7.90 -14.70 -6.05
C ARG A 116 9.18 -14.71 -6.87
N ARG A 117 9.47 -13.65 -7.60
CA ARG A 117 10.74 -13.52 -8.31
C ARG A 117 11.89 -13.69 -7.32
N VAL A 118 12.87 -14.48 -7.68
CA VAL A 118 14.12 -14.61 -6.93
C VAL A 118 15.15 -13.72 -7.59
N MET A 119 15.58 -12.68 -6.88
CA MET A 119 16.59 -11.74 -7.33
C MET A 119 17.76 -11.73 -6.35
N ALA A 120 18.96 -11.45 -6.86
CA ALA A 120 20.18 -11.35 -6.06
C ALA A 120 21.00 -10.12 -6.48
N VAL A 121 21.70 -9.52 -5.53
CA VAL A 121 22.73 -8.52 -5.79
C VAL A 121 24.03 -9.29 -6.05
N PRO A 122 24.67 -9.14 -7.24
CA PRO A 122 25.89 -9.87 -7.56
C PRO A 122 27.00 -9.66 -6.53
N GLY A 123 27.61 -10.75 -6.05
CA GLY A 123 28.69 -10.69 -5.06
C GLY A 123 28.27 -10.31 -3.63
N ARG A 124 26.96 -10.23 -3.33
CA ARG A 124 26.44 -9.82 -2.03
C ARG A 124 25.46 -10.86 -1.48
N ASP A 125 25.98 -11.99 -1.03
CA ASP A 125 25.18 -13.08 -0.43
C ASP A 125 24.58 -12.70 0.94
N ASP A 126 25.08 -11.63 1.55
CA ASP A 126 24.56 -10.99 2.76
C ASP A 126 23.26 -10.21 2.53
N LEU A 127 22.89 -9.97 1.25
CA LEU A 127 21.66 -9.26 0.89
C LEU A 127 20.59 -10.20 0.35
N THR A 128 19.35 -9.77 0.44
CA THR A 128 18.19 -10.45 -0.14
C THR A 128 17.14 -9.44 -0.58
N LEU A 129 16.38 -9.78 -1.62
CA LEU A 129 15.20 -9.01 -2.04
C LEU A 129 13.94 -9.80 -1.68
N VAL A 130 12.98 -9.14 -1.07
CA VAL A 130 11.74 -9.78 -0.63
C VAL A 130 10.55 -8.91 -1.03
N ASP A 131 9.49 -9.51 -1.57
CA ASP A 131 8.26 -8.82 -1.88
C ASP A 131 7.60 -8.19 -0.64
N MET A 132 7.12 -6.96 -0.77
CA MET A 132 6.52 -6.21 0.34
C MET A 132 5.26 -6.87 0.93
N ARG A 133 4.45 -7.56 0.12
CA ARG A 133 3.31 -8.32 0.65
C ARG A 133 3.77 -9.50 1.49
N SER A 134 4.81 -10.20 1.03
CA SER A 134 5.44 -11.30 1.76
C SER A 134 6.01 -10.83 3.10
N ILE A 135 6.70 -9.68 3.12
CA ILE A 135 7.21 -9.06 4.35
C ILE A 135 6.06 -8.80 5.34
N ALA A 136 4.98 -8.19 4.87
CA ALA A 136 3.85 -7.81 5.72
C ALA A 136 3.02 -9.02 6.19
N LEU A 137 2.79 -10.01 5.31
CA LEU A 137 2.03 -11.23 5.64
C LEU A 137 2.76 -12.11 6.65
N GLN A 138 4.08 -12.20 6.56
CA GLN A 138 4.91 -13.05 7.43
C GLN A 138 5.39 -12.32 8.69
N GLY A 139 5.10 -11.01 8.82
CA GLY A 139 5.56 -10.22 9.97
C GLY A 139 7.09 -10.13 10.07
N LEU A 140 7.80 -10.08 8.93
CA LEU A 140 9.26 -10.08 8.90
C LEU A 140 9.88 -8.78 9.41
N LEU A 141 9.13 -7.69 9.46
CA LEU A 141 9.54 -6.37 9.96
C LEU A 141 8.46 -5.81 10.89
N SER A 142 8.81 -4.83 11.72
CA SER A 142 7.84 -4.13 12.57
C SER A 142 6.80 -3.36 11.76
N ALA A 143 5.64 -3.09 12.36
CA ALA A 143 4.56 -2.34 11.72
C ALA A 143 5.01 -0.95 11.23
N GLU A 144 5.87 -0.27 12.01
CA GLU A 144 6.45 1.03 11.66
C GLU A 144 7.33 0.94 10.43
N LEU A 145 8.24 -0.03 10.38
CA LEU A 145 9.11 -0.25 9.22
C LEU A 145 8.30 -0.62 7.97
N ILE A 146 7.26 -1.43 8.11
CA ILE A 146 6.33 -1.76 7.02
C ILE A 146 5.64 -0.49 6.50
N GLY A 147 5.21 0.42 7.39
CA GLY A 147 4.60 1.69 7.02
C GLY A 147 5.58 2.64 6.32
N ILE A 148 6.82 2.74 6.81
CA ILE A 148 7.87 3.54 6.17
C ILE A 148 8.22 2.96 4.79
N PHE A 149 8.33 1.63 4.65
CA PHE A 149 8.52 0.98 3.35
C PHE A 149 7.36 1.22 2.39
N GLY A 150 6.13 1.26 2.90
CA GLY A 150 4.96 1.61 2.08
C GLY A 150 5.11 2.98 1.43
N GLN A 151 5.55 3.98 2.21
CA GLN A 151 5.87 5.32 1.71
C GLN A 151 7.04 5.30 0.70
N ALA A 152 8.14 4.62 1.05
CA ALA A 152 9.32 4.50 0.20
C ALA A 152 8.99 3.86 -1.15
N LYS A 153 8.27 2.74 -1.12
CA LYS A 153 7.90 1.99 -2.32
C LYS A 153 7.02 2.81 -3.27
N ALA A 154 5.97 3.46 -2.74
CA ALA A 154 5.09 4.29 -3.56
C ALA A 154 5.86 5.45 -4.21
N LEU A 155 6.73 6.13 -3.45
CA LEU A 155 7.53 7.25 -3.96
C LEU A 155 8.57 6.79 -5.00
N MET A 156 9.29 5.71 -4.74
CA MET A 156 10.31 5.19 -5.65
C MET A 156 9.69 4.59 -6.92
N HIS A 157 8.54 3.92 -6.82
CA HIS A 157 7.78 3.47 -7.98
C HIS A 157 7.40 4.65 -8.89
N TRP A 158 6.92 5.75 -8.30
CA TRP A 158 6.61 6.96 -9.06
C TRP A 158 7.85 7.51 -9.77
N HIS A 159 8.99 7.62 -9.10
CA HIS A 159 10.23 8.06 -9.73
C HIS A 159 10.68 7.15 -10.88
N ALA A 160 10.54 5.84 -10.74
CA ALA A 160 10.91 4.87 -11.76
C ALA A 160 10.08 5.02 -13.05
N ARG A 161 8.83 5.44 -12.95
CA ARG A 161 7.84 5.47 -14.04
C ARG A 161 7.56 6.85 -14.61
N HIS A 162 7.92 7.93 -13.91
CA HIS A 162 7.55 9.31 -14.26
C HIS A 162 8.78 10.22 -14.43
N SER A 163 9.82 9.73 -15.09
CA SER A 163 11.05 10.51 -15.34
C SER A 163 10.89 11.55 -16.44
N HIS A 164 9.82 11.50 -17.24
CA HIS A 164 9.54 12.44 -18.31
C HIS A 164 8.34 13.33 -17.97
N CYS A 165 8.35 14.54 -18.52
CA CYS A 165 7.27 15.50 -18.36
C CYS A 165 6.00 15.03 -19.07
N ALA A 166 4.89 14.90 -18.36
CA ALA A 166 3.60 14.53 -18.95
C ALA A 166 3.06 15.57 -19.93
N ASN A 167 3.54 16.84 -19.86
CA ASN A 167 3.09 17.92 -20.72
C ASN A 167 3.87 18.03 -22.04
N CYS A 168 5.22 17.86 -22.02
CA CYS A 168 6.05 18.10 -23.21
C CYS A 168 7.02 16.96 -23.56
N GLY A 169 7.03 15.86 -22.80
CA GLY A 169 7.89 14.70 -23.03
C GLY A 169 9.37 14.85 -22.61
N ALA A 170 9.83 16.04 -22.21
CA ALA A 170 11.22 16.26 -21.82
C ALA A 170 11.55 15.54 -20.49
N ILE A 171 12.83 15.16 -20.30
CA ILE A 171 13.31 14.63 -19.02
C ILE A 171 13.13 15.68 -17.93
N THR A 172 12.66 15.27 -16.77
CA THR A 172 12.44 16.12 -15.60
C THR A 172 13.55 15.96 -14.56
N ARG A 173 13.89 17.03 -13.85
CA ARG A 173 14.78 16.97 -12.69
C ARG A 173 14.00 16.73 -11.39
N VAL A 174 14.66 16.20 -10.41
CA VAL A 174 14.11 15.98 -9.07
C VAL A 174 14.27 17.26 -8.24
N ALA A 175 13.24 17.59 -7.46
CA ALA A 175 13.19 18.74 -6.57
C ALA A 175 12.50 18.41 -5.24
N ALA A 176 12.49 19.35 -4.31
CA ALA A 176 11.82 19.21 -3.01
C ALA A 176 12.19 17.89 -2.30
N ALA A 177 13.49 17.61 -2.19
CA ALA A 177 14.04 16.41 -1.54
C ALA A 177 13.46 15.08 -2.08
N GLY A 178 13.05 15.03 -3.36
CA GLY A 178 12.44 13.86 -3.99
C GLY A 178 10.92 13.87 -4.03
N TRP A 179 10.25 14.91 -3.55
CA TRP A 179 8.77 14.96 -3.52
C TRP A 179 8.15 15.74 -4.69
N ARG A 180 8.98 16.21 -5.60
CA ARG A 180 8.55 16.89 -6.82
C ARG A 180 9.53 16.58 -7.96
N ARG A 181 9.02 16.57 -9.18
CA ARG A 181 9.83 16.61 -10.40
C ARG A 181 9.46 17.86 -11.19
N GLU A 182 10.44 18.50 -11.79
CA GLU A 182 10.26 19.75 -12.53
C GLU A 182 10.81 19.62 -13.95
N CYS A 183 10.08 20.19 -14.89
CA CYS A 183 10.48 20.25 -16.28
C CYS A 183 11.19 21.57 -16.59
N ASP A 184 12.46 21.52 -16.98
CA ASP A 184 13.22 22.75 -17.31
C ASP A 184 12.79 23.36 -18.64
N VAL A 185 12.09 22.59 -19.49
CA VAL A 185 11.60 23.07 -20.81
C VAL A 185 10.29 23.83 -20.67
N CYS A 186 9.23 23.23 -20.14
CA CYS A 186 7.90 23.84 -20.06
C CYS A 186 7.52 24.34 -18.66
N LYS A 187 8.41 24.21 -17.68
CA LYS A 187 8.24 24.63 -16.28
C LYS A 187 7.13 23.90 -15.52
N ALA A 188 6.55 22.83 -16.08
CA ALA A 188 5.55 22.02 -15.41
C ALA A 188 6.15 21.32 -14.19
N GLN A 189 5.36 21.22 -13.13
CA GLN A 189 5.69 20.48 -11.90
C GLN A 189 4.86 19.19 -11.84
N HIS A 190 5.48 18.12 -11.38
CA HIS A 190 4.87 16.81 -11.22
C HIS A 190 5.06 16.31 -9.80
N PHE A 191 4.00 15.79 -9.20
CA PHE A 191 3.97 15.34 -7.82
C PHE A 191 3.75 13.83 -7.75
N PRO A 192 4.17 13.17 -6.65
CA PRO A 192 3.90 11.75 -6.43
C PRO A 192 2.41 11.43 -6.56
N ARG A 193 2.12 10.28 -7.13
CA ARG A 193 0.77 9.80 -7.35
C ARG A 193 0.24 9.10 -6.09
N THR A 194 -1.05 9.31 -5.80
CA THR A 194 -1.83 8.50 -4.87
C THR A 194 -3.18 8.22 -5.51
N ASP A 195 -3.53 6.95 -5.68
CA ASP A 195 -4.76 6.53 -6.34
C ASP A 195 -5.83 6.24 -5.29
N PRO A 196 -6.94 7.01 -5.23
CA PRO A 196 -8.04 6.70 -4.33
C PRO A 196 -8.81 5.47 -4.84
N VAL A 197 -9.03 4.51 -3.92
CA VAL A 197 -9.75 3.25 -4.18
C VAL A 197 -10.75 3.04 -3.07
N VAL A 198 -12.04 2.94 -3.38
CA VAL A 198 -13.04 2.52 -2.40
C VAL A 198 -12.94 1.01 -2.18
N ILE A 199 -13.07 0.59 -0.93
CA ILE A 199 -13.23 -0.81 -0.56
C ILE A 199 -14.40 -0.93 0.41
N MET A 200 -15.39 -1.77 0.09
CA MET A 200 -16.67 -1.66 0.74
C MET A 200 -17.33 -3.00 1.02
N LEU A 201 -18.08 -3.01 2.12
CA LEU A 201 -18.96 -4.10 2.50
C LEU A 201 -20.41 -3.66 2.30
N ALA A 202 -21.12 -4.23 1.32
CA ALA A 202 -22.56 -4.07 1.21
C ALA A 202 -23.24 -4.97 2.24
N VAL A 203 -24.20 -4.42 2.99
CA VAL A 203 -24.90 -5.12 4.08
C VAL A 203 -26.41 -5.01 3.93
N ASP A 204 -27.12 -6.10 4.27
CA ASP A 204 -28.57 -6.15 4.39
C ASP A 204 -28.94 -6.95 5.64
N GLY A 205 -29.27 -6.23 6.72
CA GLY A 205 -29.51 -6.83 8.04
C GLY A 205 -28.28 -7.64 8.51
N ASP A 206 -28.49 -8.92 8.76
CA ASP A 206 -27.46 -9.85 9.20
C ASP A 206 -26.71 -10.54 8.05
N ASN A 207 -26.75 -10.00 6.84
CA ASN A 207 -26.01 -10.51 5.70
C ASN A 207 -25.06 -9.45 5.13
N CYS A 208 -23.90 -9.88 4.69
CA CYS A 208 -22.95 -9.07 3.93
C CYS A 208 -22.59 -9.69 2.60
N LEU A 209 -22.30 -8.86 1.61
CA LEU A 209 -21.85 -9.27 0.30
C LEU A 209 -20.33 -9.33 0.27
N LEU A 210 -19.78 -10.48 -0.11
CA LEU A 210 -18.36 -10.64 -0.38
C LEU A 210 -18.17 -11.20 -1.78
N GLY A 211 -17.10 -10.75 -2.43
CA GLY A 211 -16.70 -11.19 -3.77
C GLY A 211 -15.37 -11.95 -3.74
N ARG A 212 -15.13 -12.67 -4.85
CA ARG A 212 -13.90 -13.41 -5.08
C ARG A 212 -13.36 -13.10 -6.47
N GLN A 213 -12.13 -12.60 -6.52
CA GLN A 213 -11.39 -12.40 -7.79
C GLN A 213 -10.62 -13.67 -8.17
N PRO A 214 -10.41 -13.97 -9.47
CA PRO A 214 -9.68 -15.17 -9.93
C PRO A 214 -8.25 -15.27 -9.35
N ARG A 215 -7.61 -14.14 -9.10
CA ARG A 215 -6.23 -14.06 -8.54
C ARG A 215 -6.14 -14.32 -7.04
N PHE A 216 -7.28 -14.40 -6.32
CA PHE A 216 -7.24 -14.64 -4.89
C PHE A 216 -6.87 -16.09 -4.56
N PRO A 217 -6.24 -16.35 -3.41
CA PRO A 217 -6.08 -17.71 -2.92
C PRO A 217 -7.42 -18.46 -2.93
N LYS A 218 -7.37 -19.77 -3.21
CA LYS A 218 -8.58 -20.57 -3.23
C LYS A 218 -9.38 -20.42 -1.94
N ALA A 219 -10.69 -20.33 -2.06
CA ALA A 219 -11.64 -20.16 -0.96
C ALA A 219 -11.60 -18.82 -0.21
N MET A 220 -10.80 -17.83 -0.63
CA MET A 220 -10.80 -16.49 -0.03
C MET A 220 -11.86 -15.61 -0.66
N TYR A 221 -12.71 -15.00 0.18
CA TYR A 221 -13.65 -13.95 -0.18
C TYR A 221 -13.29 -12.65 0.52
N SER A 222 -13.53 -11.52 -0.12
CA SER A 222 -13.16 -10.20 0.35
C SER A 222 -14.28 -9.18 0.10
N CYS A 223 -14.14 -8.00 0.68
CA CYS A 223 -14.90 -6.82 0.28
C CYS A 223 -14.67 -6.52 -1.20
N LEU A 224 -15.66 -5.92 -1.87
CA LEU A 224 -15.54 -5.38 -3.21
C LEU A 224 -14.67 -4.12 -3.19
N ALA A 225 -14.03 -3.79 -4.31
CA ALA A 225 -13.15 -2.62 -4.34
C ALA A 225 -12.89 -2.14 -5.76
N GLY A 226 -13.00 -0.82 -5.97
CA GLY A 226 -12.70 -0.20 -7.25
C GLY A 226 -12.15 1.21 -7.14
N PHE A 227 -11.68 1.77 -8.24
CA PHE A 227 -11.10 3.11 -8.29
C PHE A 227 -12.19 4.19 -8.28
N LEU A 228 -11.92 5.30 -7.61
CA LEU A 228 -12.71 6.51 -7.82
C LEU A 228 -12.45 7.05 -9.23
N GLU A 229 -13.51 7.48 -9.90
CA GLU A 229 -13.42 8.22 -11.15
C GLU A 229 -13.36 9.74 -10.92
N SER A 230 -12.88 10.47 -11.93
CA SER A 230 -12.77 11.93 -11.84
C SER A 230 -14.15 12.57 -11.71
N GLY A 231 -14.37 13.28 -10.59
CA GLY A 231 -15.62 13.97 -10.32
C GLY A 231 -16.61 13.18 -9.46
N GLU A 232 -16.30 11.94 -9.09
CA GLU A 232 -17.12 11.16 -8.15
C GLU A 232 -16.90 11.56 -6.70
N THR A 233 -17.96 11.40 -5.90
CA THR A 233 -17.83 11.30 -4.45
C THR A 233 -17.47 9.87 -4.03
N ILE A 234 -16.96 9.70 -2.80
CA ILE A 234 -16.69 8.37 -2.24
C ILE A 234 -17.96 7.52 -2.24
N GLU A 235 -19.09 8.10 -1.86
CA GLU A 235 -20.37 7.42 -1.74
C GLU A 235 -20.89 6.95 -3.12
N ASP A 236 -20.69 7.75 -4.17
CA ASP A 236 -21.14 7.41 -5.51
C ASP A 236 -20.23 6.32 -6.13
N ALA A 237 -18.92 6.41 -5.91
CA ALA A 237 -17.99 5.36 -6.30
C ALA A 237 -18.35 4.01 -5.63
N VAL A 238 -18.65 4.02 -4.33
CA VAL A 238 -19.11 2.82 -3.61
C VAL A 238 -20.37 2.23 -4.24
N ARG A 239 -21.38 3.05 -4.57
CA ARG A 239 -22.63 2.57 -5.17
C ARG A 239 -22.42 2.04 -6.59
N ARG A 240 -21.59 2.71 -7.38
CA ARG A 240 -21.25 2.31 -8.76
C ARG A 240 -20.52 0.98 -8.78
N GLU A 241 -19.43 0.86 -8.02
CA GLU A 241 -18.61 -0.36 -8.00
C GLU A 241 -19.39 -1.58 -7.51
N ILE A 242 -20.20 -1.46 -6.45
CA ILE A 242 -21.06 -2.58 -5.99
C ILE A 242 -22.05 -2.98 -7.08
N PHE A 243 -22.60 -1.99 -7.80
CA PHE A 243 -23.56 -2.28 -8.87
C PHE A 243 -22.87 -2.90 -10.10
N GLU A 244 -21.72 -2.41 -10.50
CA GLU A 244 -20.96 -2.92 -11.64
C GLU A 244 -20.47 -4.35 -11.40
N GLU A 245 -19.86 -4.62 -10.23
CA GLU A 245 -19.30 -5.94 -9.90
C GLU A 245 -20.36 -6.99 -9.56
N ALA A 246 -21.46 -6.60 -8.93
CA ALA A 246 -22.42 -7.54 -8.34
C ALA A 246 -23.91 -7.27 -8.64
N GLY A 247 -24.27 -6.20 -9.34
CA GLY A 247 -25.66 -5.84 -9.67
C GLY A 247 -26.47 -5.30 -8.51
N VAL A 248 -25.90 -5.15 -7.32
CA VAL A 248 -26.60 -4.73 -6.10
C VAL A 248 -26.68 -3.22 -6.00
N ARG A 249 -27.85 -2.69 -5.73
CA ARG A 249 -28.06 -1.25 -5.45
C ARG A 249 -27.89 -0.97 -3.98
N CYS A 250 -27.25 0.15 -3.66
CA CYS A 250 -27.01 0.61 -2.31
C CYS A 250 -27.58 2.00 -2.05
N GLY A 251 -28.04 2.23 -0.82
CA GLY A 251 -28.51 3.50 -0.29
C GLY A 251 -27.42 4.23 0.48
N ALA A 252 -27.55 4.30 1.81
CA ALA A 252 -26.59 4.98 2.69
C ALA A 252 -25.21 4.33 2.66
N VAL A 253 -24.17 5.17 2.69
CA VAL A 253 -22.77 4.77 2.75
C VAL A 253 -22.11 5.45 3.94
N ALA A 254 -21.36 4.70 4.73
CA ALA A 254 -20.61 5.19 5.88
C ALA A 254 -19.13 4.88 5.73
N TYR A 255 -18.28 5.91 5.89
CA TYR A 255 -16.83 5.74 5.97
C TYR A 255 -16.44 5.06 7.29
N LEU A 256 -15.48 4.15 7.22
CA LEU A 256 -14.97 3.42 8.38
C LEU A 256 -13.51 3.77 8.71
N ALA A 257 -12.62 3.66 7.74
CA ALA A 257 -11.19 3.87 7.89
C ALA A 257 -10.50 3.98 6.52
N SER A 258 -9.19 4.33 6.49
CA SER A 258 -8.38 4.29 5.29
C SER A 258 -7.07 3.54 5.52
N GLN A 259 -6.48 3.04 4.44
CA GLN A 259 -5.22 2.30 4.47
C GLN A 259 -4.34 2.68 3.27
N PRO A 260 -3.09 3.13 3.48
CA PRO A 260 -2.09 3.16 2.41
C PRO A 260 -1.85 1.75 1.87
N TRP A 261 -1.90 1.60 0.55
CA TRP A 261 -1.69 0.32 -0.12
C TRP A 261 -0.68 0.48 -1.25
N PRO A 262 0.62 0.23 -0.98
CA PRO A 262 1.72 0.59 -1.90
C PRO A 262 1.88 -0.40 -3.07
N PHE A 263 0.77 -0.70 -3.78
CA PHE A 263 0.72 -1.61 -4.92
C PHE A 263 -0.10 -1.01 -6.09
N PRO A 264 0.45 -0.02 -6.85
CA PRO A 264 1.72 0.64 -6.55
C PRO A 264 1.60 1.81 -5.55
N ALA A 265 0.50 2.56 -5.47
CA ALA A 265 0.35 3.78 -4.67
C ALA A 265 -1.11 4.10 -4.34
N SER A 266 -1.91 3.10 -3.96
CA SER A 266 -3.33 3.30 -3.63
C SER A 266 -3.53 3.81 -2.20
N LEU A 267 -4.59 4.60 -2.02
CA LEU A 267 -5.21 4.86 -0.73
C LEU A 267 -6.55 4.14 -0.70
N MET A 268 -6.63 3.04 0.05
CA MET A 268 -7.87 2.31 0.25
C MET A 268 -8.78 3.09 1.21
N ILE A 269 -10.02 3.32 0.81
CA ILE A 269 -11.04 4.07 1.55
C ILE A 269 -12.15 3.09 1.92
N GLY A 270 -12.12 2.62 3.16
CA GLY A 270 -13.02 1.59 3.69
C GLY A 270 -14.40 2.13 4.03
N CYS A 271 -15.44 1.52 3.44
CA CYS A 271 -16.83 1.91 3.64
C CYS A 271 -17.72 0.71 3.95
N ILE A 272 -18.86 0.99 4.58
CA ILE A 272 -19.99 0.06 4.70
C ILE A 272 -21.19 0.71 4.00
N ALA A 273 -21.85 -0.04 3.12
CA ALA A 273 -23.00 0.44 2.35
C ALA A 273 -24.24 -0.38 2.64
N GLN A 274 -25.39 0.30 2.81
CA GLN A 274 -26.68 -0.35 2.99
C GLN A 274 -27.20 -0.83 1.63
N ALA A 275 -27.32 -2.13 1.43
CA ALA A 275 -27.94 -2.68 0.23
C ALA A 275 -29.45 -2.43 0.22
N THR A 276 -30.00 -2.11 -0.95
CA THR A 276 -31.44 -1.92 -1.19
C THR A 276 -32.02 -2.98 -2.10
N THR A 277 -31.17 -3.77 -2.76
CA THR A 277 -31.55 -4.97 -3.54
C THR A 277 -30.66 -6.15 -3.14
N ARG A 278 -31.08 -7.38 -3.47
CA ARG A 278 -30.33 -8.61 -3.11
C ARG A 278 -29.97 -9.49 -4.31
N GLU A 279 -30.61 -9.24 -5.44
CA GLU A 279 -30.33 -10.03 -6.65
C GLU A 279 -28.88 -9.78 -7.10
N LEU A 280 -28.17 -10.86 -7.38
CA LEU A 280 -26.75 -10.82 -7.77
C LEU A 280 -26.61 -11.03 -9.27
N HIS A 281 -25.86 -10.14 -9.89
CA HIS A 281 -25.44 -10.22 -11.28
C HIS A 281 -23.93 -9.99 -11.32
N VAL A 282 -23.17 -11.09 -11.17
CA VAL A 282 -21.70 -11.06 -11.17
C VAL A 282 -21.22 -10.78 -12.59
N ASP A 283 -20.32 -9.84 -12.76
CA ASP A 283 -19.81 -9.38 -14.04
C ASP A 283 -19.00 -10.48 -14.79
N GLY A 284 -18.40 -11.42 -14.06
CA GLY A 284 -17.58 -12.52 -14.60
C GLY A 284 -16.23 -12.06 -15.19
N VAL A 285 -15.90 -10.78 -15.06
CA VAL A 285 -14.64 -10.17 -15.53
C VAL A 285 -13.71 -9.90 -14.35
N GLU A 286 -14.18 -9.10 -13.41
CA GLU A 286 -13.43 -8.77 -12.18
C GLU A 286 -13.67 -9.77 -11.07
N LEU A 287 -14.92 -10.23 -10.91
CA LEU A 287 -15.30 -11.24 -9.96
C LEU A 287 -15.61 -12.58 -10.65
N GLU A 288 -15.05 -13.67 -10.14
CA GLU A 288 -15.47 -15.02 -10.54
C GLU A 288 -16.68 -15.53 -9.74
N ASP A 289 -16.91 -14.99 -8.54
CA ASP A 289 -18.04 -15.33 -7.68
C ASP A 289 -18.33 -14.19 -6.68
N ALA A 290 -19.61 -14.00 -6.36
CA ALA A 290 -20.05 -13.12 -5.28
C ALA A 290 -21.22 -13.76 -4.55
N ARG A 291 -21.26 -13.67 -3.21
CA ARG A 291 -22.29 -14.27 -2.37
C ARG A 291 -22.65 -13.42 -1.18
N TRP A 292 -23.90 -13.56 -0.73
CA TRP A 292 -24.33 -13.10 0.57
C TRP A 292 -23.93 -14.09 1.66
N PHE A 293 -23.26 -13.58 2.68
CA PHE A 293 -22.80 -14.35 3.83
C PHE A 293 -23.55 -13.90 5.08
N PRO A 294 -24.21 -14.81 5.83
CA PRO A 294 -24.72 -14.52 7.15
C PRO A 294 -23.59 -14.06 8.10
N ARG A 295 -23.91 -13.20 9.07
CA ARG A 295 -22.95 -12.65 10.06
C ARG A 295 -22.14 -13.75 10.76
N GLU A 296 -22.79 -14.86 11.16
CA GLU A 296 -22.11 -15.98 11.83
C GLU A 296 -21.15 -16.72 10.89
N GLU A 297 -21.48 -16.84 9.60
CA GLU A 297 -20.57 -17.42 8.61
C GLU A 297 -19.35 -16.53 8.43
N ALA A 298 -19.52 -15.22 8.28
CA ALA A 298 -18.44 -14.24 8.22
C ALA A 298 -17.57 -14.26 9.51
N ARG A 299 -18.19 -14.41 10.67
CA ARG A 299 -17.49 -14.58 11.96
C ARG A 299 -16.60 -15.81 11.96
N SER A 300 -17.12 -16.93 11.45
CA SER A 300 -16.37 -18.19 11.36
C SER A 300 -15.19 -18.12 10.39
N MET A 301 -15.34 -17.36 9.29
CA MET A 301 -14.26 -17.07 8.32
C MET A 301 -13.15 -16.23 8.95
N LEU A 302 -13.51 -15.15 9.66
CA LEU A 302 -12.55 -14.31 10.41
C LEU A 302 -11.77 -15.09 11.46
N ALA A 303 -12.43 -16.06 12.11
CA ALA A 303 -11.81 -16.92 13.11
C ALA A 303 -11.01 -18.09 12.50
N ALA A 304 -10.94 -18.23 11.16
CA ALA A 304 -10.36 -19.36 10.45
C ALA A 304 -10.95 -20.72 10.86
N ARG A 305 -12.26 -20.77 11.20
CA ARG A 305 -13.00 -21.96 11.66
C ARG A 305 -14.20 -22.34 10.78
N HIS A 306 -14.26 -21.73 9.58
CA HIS A 306 -15.36 -21.99 8.66
C HIS A 306 -15.41 -23.48 8.24
N PRO A 307 -16.57 -24.19 8.34
CA PRO A 307 -16.67 -25.63 8.04
C PRO A 307 -16.25 -25.97 6.59
N GLY A 308 -16.62 -25.12 5.63
CA GLY A 308 -16.23 -25.23 4.22
C GLY A 308 -14.84 -24.68 3.91
N LYS A 309 -14.02 -24.36 4.92
CA LYS A 309 -12.67 -23.81 4.79
C LYS A 309 -12.61 -22.48 4.01
N LEU A 310 -13.72 -21.72 3.98
CA LEU A 310 -13.69 -20.36 3.42
C LEU A 310 -12.86 -19.44 4.30
N LEU A 311 -12.16 -18.52 3.66
CA LEU A 311 -11.21 -17.62 4.30
C LEU A 311 -11.65 -16.16 4.14
N ALA A 312 -11.53 -15.39 5.22
CA ALA A 312 -11.55 -13.93 5.20
C ALA A 312 -10.20 -13.37 4.78
N PRO A 313 -10.12 -12.07 4.39
CA PRO A 313 -8.85 -11.40 4.13
C PRO A 313 -7.92 -11.45 5.34
N HIS A 314 -6.61 -11.42 5.07
CA HIS A 314 -5.60 -11.40 6.14
C HIS A 314 -5.70 -10.12 7.00
N PRO A 315 -5.42 -10.16 8.32
CA PRO A 315 -5.51 -9.00 9.22
C PRO A 315 -4.67 -7.77 8.81
N MET A 316 -3.68 -7.92 7.95
CA MET A 316 -2.95 -6.79 7.41
C MET A 316 -3.79 -5.90 6.47
N ALA A 317 -4.88 -6.43 5.89
CA ALA A 317 -5.70 -5.73 4.90
C ALA A 317 -6.93 -5.08 5.53
N ILE A 318 -7.25 -3.87 5.11
CA ILE A 318 -8.43 -3.11 5.58
C ILE A 318 -9.73 -3.90 5.41
N ALA A 319 -9.85 -4.75 4.37
CA ALA A 319 -11.02 -5.60 4.15
C ALA A 319 -11.34 -6.51 5.35
N HIS A 320 -10.32 -7.07 6.02
CA HIS A 320 -10.50 -7.82 7.26
C HIS A 320 -11.16 -6.98 8.35
N HIS A 321 -10.71 -5.74 8.50
CA HIS A 321 -11.17 -4.84 9.55
C HIS A 321 -12.57 -4.27 9.26
N ILE A 322 -12.92 -4.06 7.99
CA ILE A 322 -14.28 -3.71 7.59
C ILE A 322 -15.24 -4.85 7.95
N LEU A 323 -14.90 -6.08 7.55
CA LEU A 323 -15.71 -7.26 7.85
C LEU A 323 -15.84 -7.48 9.35
N ARG A 324 -14.73 -7.36 10.10
CA ARG A 324 -14.71 -7.48 11.57
C ARG A 324 -15.58 -6.42 12.23
N ALA A 325 -15.48 -5.16 11.82
CA ALA A 325 -16.27 -4.08 12.38
C ALA A 325 -17.78 -4.33 12.23
N TRP A 326 -18.22 -4.88 11.08
CA TRP A 326 -19.62 -5.25 10.89
C TRP A 326 -20.00 -6.48 11.71
N VAL A 327 -19.14 -7.49 11.83
CA VAL A 327 -19.41 -8.71 12.61
C VAL A 327 -19.55 -8.42 14.12
N GLU A 328 -18.78 -7.46 14.64
CA GLU A 328 -18.72 -7.10 16.06
C GLU A 328 -19.74 -6.02 16.47
N GLY A 329 -20.23 -5.20 15.54
CA GLY A 329 -21.22 -4.13 15.78
C GLY A 329 -22.62 -4.54 15.41
#